data_f4436d260d495422a9ca6fc32de81ba6
#
_entry.id   f4436d260d495422a9ca6fc32de81ba6
#
_cell.length_a   1.000
_cell.length_b   1.000
_cell.length_c   1.000
_cell.angle_alpha   90.00
_cell.angle_beta   90.00
_cell.angle_gamma   90.00
#
_symmetry.space_group_name_H-M   'P 1'
#
loop_
_entity.id
_entity.type
_entity.pdbx_description
1 polymer ?
#
loop_
_entity_poly.entity_id
_entity_poly.type
_entity_poly.pdbx_seq_one_letter_code
_entity_poly.pdbx_strand_id
1 'polypeptide(L)'
;MFSRIGTELYTKSCSERIELLANALHNADAVIIGAGAGLSTSAGFVYNGERFNMYFSDFAEKYGFSDMYSGGFYRYSTPEEYWAYWSRYTFINRYMDAPKSVYNDLLKIVGEKDYFVITTNVDHCFQKAGFDKARLFYTQGDYGLFQCSTPCRQETFDNEAIIRKMVEQQRNMRIPTEFLPFCPHCGKPMTVNLRSYDRFVEDEGW
;
A
#
# COMPACT_ATOMS: atom_id res chain seq x y z
N MET A 1 -26.89 4.11 23.10
CA MET A 1 -26.54 5.49 23.39
C MET A 1 -25.54 6.07 22.37
N PHE A 2 -25.65 5.71 21.07
CA PHE A 2 -24.71 6.14 20.02
C PHE A 2 -25.27 7.12 18.98
N SER A 3 -26.53 7.57 19.11
CA SER A 3 -27.21 8.31 18.02
C SER A 3 -27.20 9.84 18.14
N ARG A 4 -26.63 10.44 19.20
CA ARG A 4 -26.64 11.91 19.37
C ARG A 4 -25.32 12.63 19.07
N ILE A 5 -24.21 11.92 18.97
CA ILE A 5 -22.88 12.55 18.74
C ILE A 5 -22.71 12.97 17.27
N GLY A 6 -23.38 12.31 16.32
CA GLY A 6 -23.20 12.56 14.89
C GLY A 6 -23.74 13.90 14.37
N THR A 7 -24.87 14.37 14.91
CA THR A 7 -25.58 15.53 14.35
C THR A 7 -24.97 16.86 14.78
N GLU A 8 -24.42 16.97 15.98
CA GLU A 8 -23.80 18.21 16.47
C GLU A 8 -22.47 18.55 15.80
N LEU A 9 -21.73 17.54 15.34
CA LEU A 9 -20.44 17.75 14.64
C LEU A 9 -20.61 18.37 13.25
N TYR A 10 -21.71 18.08 12.56
CA TYR A 10 -21.97 18.62 11.21
C TYR A 10 -22.31 20.11 11.18
N THR A 11 -22.75 20.68 12.29
CA THR A 11 -23.13 22.12 12.40
C THR A 11 -21.95 23.00 12.79
N LYS A 12 -20.82 22.43 13.24
CA LYS A 12 -19.64 23.17 13.67
C LYS A 12 -18.74 23.57 12.50
N SER A 13 -18.10 24.72 12.61
CA SER A 13 -17.06 25.15 11.68
C SER A 13 -15.86 24.19 11.68
N CYS A 14 -15.02 24.27 10.65
CA CYS A 14 -13.80 23.46 10.56
C CYS A 14 -12.90 23.69 11.77
N SER A 15 -12.71 24.95 12.19
CA SER A 15 -11.89 25.31 13.36
C SER A 15 -12.41 24.69 14.65
N GLU A 16 -13.71 24.79 14.92
CA GLU A 16 -14.32 24.16 16.10
C GLU A 16 -14.15 22.64 16.12
N ARG A 17 -14.23 21.99 14.96
CA ARG A 17 -14.00 20.52 14.87
C ARG A 17 -12.55 20.16 15.14
N ILE A 18 -11.60 20.97 14.67
CA ILE A 18 -10.16 20.79 14.93
C ILE A 18 -9.86 20.95 16.42
N GLU A 19 -10.42 21.97 17.08
CA GLU A 19 -10.26 22.18 18.52
C GLU A 19 -10.82 21.01 19.35
N LEU A 20 -11.99 20.51 18.98
CA LEU A 20 -12.57 19.32 19.62
C LEU A 20 -11.69 18.10 19.48
N LEU A 21 -11.15 17.86 18.27
CA LEU A 21 -10.24 16.75 18.02
C LEU A 21 -8.93 16.91 18.83
N ALA A 22 -8.35 18.10 18.83
CA ALA A 22 -7.14 18.40 19.61
C ALA A 22 -7.35 18.17 21.10
N ASN A 23 -8.48 18.64 21.66
CA ASN A 23 -8.83 18.42 23.07
C ASN A 23 -9.07 16.93 23.36
N ALA A 24 -9.75 16.20 22.46
CA ALA A 24 -9.98 14.77 22.61
C ALA A 24 -8.64 13.99 22.59
N LEU A 25 -7.75 14.31 21.66
CA LEU A 25 -6.41 13.73 21.58
C LEU A 25 -5.57 14.07 22.81
N HIS A 26 -5.63 15.32 23.29
CA HIS A 26 -4.89 15.74 24.48
C HIS A 26 -5.28 14.93 25.72
N ASN A 27 -6.58 14.71 25.92
CA ASN A 27 -7.13 14.03 27.09
C ASN A 27 -7.22 12.51 26.96
N ALA A 28 -6.89 11.93 25.80
CA ALA A 28 -6.93 10.50 25.59
C ALA A 28 -5.72 9.82 26.25
N ASP A 29 -5.95 8.73 26.96
CA ASP A 29 -4.90 7.86 27.52
C ASP A 29 -4.25 7.03 26.41
N ALA A 30 -5.02 6.65 25.37
CA ALA A 30 -4.53 5.89 24.23
C ALA A 30 -5.27 6.32 22.95
N VAL A 31 -4.62 6.10 21.78
CA VAL A 31 -5.15 6.44 20.45
C VAL A 31 -5.13 5.22 19.54
N ILE A 32 -6.29 4.86 18.99
CA ILE A 32 -6.36 3.85 17.92
C ILE A 32 -6.52 4.55 16.59
N ILE A 33 -5.64 4.21 15.63
CA ILE A 33 -5.66 4.74 14.27
C ILE A 33 -6.18 3.65 13.33
N GLY A 34 -7.38 3.85 12.78
CA GLY A 34 -7.91 3.05 11.68
C GLY A 34 -7.59 3.72 10.34
N ALA A 35 -6.83 3.08 9.46
CA ALA A 35 -6.40 3.67 8.20
C ALA A 35 -6.66 2.77 6.98
N GLY A 36 -7.09 3.39 5.88
CA GLY A 36 -7.27 2.77 4.58
C GLY A 36 -6.70 3.63 3.47
N ALA A 37 -6.98 3.28 2.22
CA ALA A 37 -6.44 3.92 1.02
C ALA A 37 -6.61 5.45 0.98
N GLY A 38 -7.62 6.01 1.66
CA GLY A 38 -7.81 7.45 1.77
C GLY A 38 -6.65 8.18 2.43
N LEU A 39 -5.98 7.56 3.40
CA LEU A 39 -4.79 8.14 4.03
C LEU A 39 -3.62 8.22 3.05
N SER A 40 -3.36 7.16 2.29
CA SER A 40 -2.33 7.13 1.25
C SER A 40 -2.63 8.11 0.12
N THR A 41 -3.91 8.23 -0.28
CA THR A 41 -4.35 9.23 -1.26
C THR A 41 -4.09 10.65 -0.76
N SER A 42 -4.36 10.95 0.51
CA SER A 42 -4.06 12.26 1.11
C SER A 42 -2.57 12.55 1.15
N ALA A 43 -1.74 11.53 1.30
CA ALA A 43 -0.28 11.61 1.22
C ALA A 43 0.26 11.74 -0.24
N GLY A 44 -0.62 11.66 -1.24
CA GLY A 44 -0.29 11.84 -2.66
C GLY A 44 -0.19 10.56 -3.47
N PHE A 45 -0.45 9.39 -2.88
CA PHE A 45 -0.54 8.12 -3.62
C PHE A 45 -1.90 7.97 -4.31
N VAL A 46 -2.13 8.82 -5.30
CA VAL A 46 -3.34 8.80 -6.13
C VAL A 46 -3.17 7.77 -7.24
N TYR A 47 -4.21 6.96 -7.49
CA TYR A 47 -4.17 5.86 -8.46
C TYR A 47 -4.71 6.22 -9.85
N ASN A 48 -5.14 7.45 -10.07
CA ASN A 48 -5.67 7.94 -11.34
C ASN A 48 -5.05 9.31 -11.70
N GLY A 49 -5.54 9.92 -12.78
CA GLY A 49 -5.14 11.26 -13.21
C GLY A 49 -3.67 11.37 -13.59
N GLU A 50 -3.05 12.49 -13.22
CA GLU A 50 -1.67 12.82 -13.63
C GLU A 50 -0.65 11.76 -13.21
N ARG A 51 -0.73 11.27 -11.97
CA ARG A 51 0.20 10.26 -11.46
C ARG A 51 0.08 8.94 -12.21
N PHE A 52 -1.14 8.50 -12.56
CA PHE A 52 -1.33 7.33 -13.41
C PHE A 52 -0.74 7.54 -14.80
N ASN A 53 -1.03 8.67 -15.44
CA ASN A 53 -0.53 8.98 -16.77
C ASN A 53 1.01 9.08 -16.82
N MET A 54 1.62 9.59 -15.77
CA MET A 54 3.09 9.69 -15.66
C MET A 54 3.79 8.32 -15.73
N TYR A 55 3.21 7.31 -15.09
CA TYR A 55 3.87 6.00 -14.95
C TYR A 55 3.31 4.90 -15.84
N PHE A 56 2.11 5.07 -16.40
CA PHE A 56 1.38 4.02 -17.12
C PHE A 56 0.75 4.49 -18.44
N SER A 57 1.23 5.58 -19.04
CA SER A 57 0.69 6.09 -20.31
C SER A 57 0.74 5.06 -21.44
N ASP A 58 1.82 4.27 -21.51
CA ASP A 58 1.98 3.19 -22.49
C ASP A 58 0.93 2.05 -22.30
N PHE A 59 0.64 1.69 -21.06
CA PHE A 59 -0.40 0.73 -20.73
C PHE A 59 -1.80 1.32 -20.95
N ALA A 60 -1.99 2.60 -20.62
CA ALA A 60 -3.25 3.30 -20.90
C ALA A 60 -3.56 3.35 -22.39
N GLU A 61 -2.58 3.65 -23.23
CA GLU A 61 -2.71 3.68 -24.68
C GLU A 61 -3.05 2.31 -25.26
N LYS A 62 -2.35 1.26 -24.80
CA LYS A 62 -2.53 -0.09 -25.32
C LYS A 62 -3.82 -0.76 -24.87
N TYR A 63 -4.23 -0.57 -23.61
CA TYR A 63 -5.32 -1.32 -22.98
C TYR A 63 -6.55 -0.50 -22.64
N GLY A 64 -6.49 0.83 -22.80
CA GLY A 64 -7.60 1.72 -22.44
C GLY A 64 -7.76 1.90 -20.93
N PHE A 65 -6.71 1.71 -20.12
CA PHE A 65 -6.80 1.91 -18.67
C PHE A 65 -6.91 3.40 -18.33
N SER A 66 -7.70 3.71 -17.30
CA SER A 66 -7.87 5.07 -16.75
C SER A 66 -7.31 5.24 -15.34
N ASP A 67 -6.92 4.14 -14.72
CA ASP A 67 -6.41 4.08 -13.34
C ASP A 67 -5.53 2.85 -13.10
N MET A 68 -4.82 2.84 -11.98
CA MET A 68 -3.89 1.76 -11.63
C MET A 68 -4.60 0.44 -11.29
N TYR A 69 -5.83 0.48 -10.78
CA TYR A 69 -6.58 -0.73 -10.44
C TYR A 69 -6.96 -1.52 -11.69
N SER A 70 -7.40 -0.82 -12.76
CA SER A 70 -7.77 -1.44 -14.04
C SER A 70 -6.66 -2.32 -14.58
N GLY A 71 -5.42 -1.82 -14.56
CA GLY A 71 -4.26 -2.59 -14.99
C GLY A 71 -3.82 -3.67 -13.97
N GLY A 72 -3.99 -3.42 -12.67
CA GLY A 72 -3.66 -4.38 -11.63
C GLY A 72 -4.50 -5.66 -11.67
N PHE A 73 -5.75 -5.57 -12.12
CA PHE A 73 -6.66 -6.71 -12.26
C PHE A 73 -6.78 -7.26 -13.69
N TYR A 74 -6.05 -6.67 -14.63
CA TYR A 74 -6.07 -7.11 -16.02
C TYR A 74 -5.36 -8.45 -16.22
N ARG A 75 -5.89 -9.28 -17.13
CA ARG A 75 -5.29 -10.57 -17.50
C ARG A 75 -4.33 -10.38 -18.68
N TYR A 76 -3.07 -10.15 -18.37
CA TYR A 76 -2.03 -10.00 -19.37
C TYR A 76 -1.74 -11.31 -20.12
N SER A 77 -1.32 -11.20 -21.39
CA SER A 77 -1.04 -12.35 -22.26
C SER A 77 0.20 -13.12 -21.85
N THR A 78 1.17 -12.46 -21.19
CA THR A 78 2.43 -13.06 -20.77
C THR A 78 2.83 -12.61 -19.37
N PRO A 79 3.57 -13.45 -18.63
CA PRO A 79 4.05 -13.07 -17.31
C PRO A 79 5.03 -11.88 -17.34
N GLU A 80 5.82 -11.72 -18.42
CA GLU A 80 6.72 -10.58 -18.57
C GLU A 80 5.96 -9.25 -18.65
N GLU A 81 4.79 -9.23 -19.30
CA GLU A 81 3.95 -8.04 -19.40
C GLU A 81 3.22 -7.76 -18.08
N TYR A 82 2.70 -8.81 -17.42
CA TYR A 82 2.14 -8.72 -16.08
C TYR A 82 3.14 -8.10 -15.10
N TRP A 83 4.38 -8.59 -15.09
CA TRP A 83 5.40 -8.09 -14.20
C TRP A 83 5.95 -6.71 -14.61
N ALA A 84 5.88 -6.34 -15.88
CA ALA A 84 6.20 -4.97 -16.29
C ALA A 84 5.22 -3.96 -15.68
N TYR A 85 3.93 -4.31 -15.61
CA TYR A 85 2.92 -3.50 -14.93
C TYR A 85 3.12 -3.52 -13.42
N TRP A 86 3.14 -4.70 -12.81
CA TRP A 86 3.20 -4.88 -11.36
C TRP A 86 4.51 -4.39 -10.74
N SER A 87 5.63 -4.45 -11.44
CA SER A 87 6.89 -3.89 -10.95
C SER A 87 6.84 -2.36 -10.85
N ARG A 88 6.28 -1.66 -11.85
CA ARG A 88 6.05 -0.22 -11.76
C ARG A 88 5.07 0.11 -10.66
N TYR A 89 3.97 -0.62 -10.58
CA TYR A 89 2.94 -0.43 -9.55
C TYR A 89 3.53 -0.56 -8.14
N THR A 90 4.28 -1.63 -7.89
CA THR A 90 4.98 -1.85 -6.63
C THR A 90 6.00 -0.75 -6.36
N PHE A 91 6.83 -0.43 -7.35
CA PHE A 91 7.91 0.55 -7.19
C PHE A 91 7.37 1.92 -6.76
N ILE A 92 6.37 2.44 -7.45
CA ILE A 92 5.86 3.80 -7.17
C ILE A 92 5.01 3.88 -5.90
N ASN A 93 4.37 2.77 -5.48
CA ASN A 93 3.50 2.77 -4.31
C ASN A 93 4.19 2.25 -3.03
N ARG A 94 5.33 1.60 -3.15
CA ARG A 94 6.04 0.97 -2.03
C ARG A 94 7.44 1.56 -1.82
N TYR A 95 8.19 1.79 -2.89
CA TYR A 95 9.60 2.17 -2.80
C TYR A 95 9.86 3.66 -3.02
N MET A 96 8.98 4.39 -3.68
CA MET A 96 9.02 5.85 -3.70
C MET A 96 8.50 6.44 -2.39
N ASP A 97 8.98 7.62 -2.06
CA ASP A 97 8.48 8.35 -0.90
C ASP A 97 7.12 8.98 -1.17
N ALA A 98 6.32 9.09 -0.12
CA ALA A 98 5.04 9.79 -0.21
C ALA A 98 5.28 11.27 -0.53
N PRO A 99 4.55 11.85 -1.50
CA PRO A 99 4.73 13.26 -1.90
C PRO A 99 4.47 14.27 -0.77
N LYS A 100 3.68 13.88 0.25
CA LYS A 100 3.30 14.73 1.38
C LYS A 100 3.59 14.05 2.70
N SER A 101 3.83 14.85 3.74
CA SER A 101 4.26 14.43 5.09
C SER A 101 3.16 13.82 5.97
N VAL A 102 2.00 13.45 5.42
CA VAL A 102 0.80 13.04 6.19
C VAL A 102 1.09 11.99 7.26
N TYR A 103 1.86 10.96 6.92
CA TYR A 103 2.21 9.90 7.89
C TYR A 103 3.17 10.39 8.97
N ASN A 104 4.16 11.22 8.60
CA ASN A 104 5.08 11.84 9.54
C ASN A 104 4.36 12.80 10.49
N ASP A 105 3.40 13.56 9.97
CA ASP A 105 2.62 14.50 10.78
C ASP A 105 1.69 13.74 11.74
N LEU A 106 1.09 12.65 11.27
CA LEU A 106 0.30 11.77 12.14
C LEU A 106 1.15 11.17 13.28
N LEU A 107 2.37 10.71 12.98
CA LEU A 107 3.28 10.20 13.99
C LEU A 107 3.63 11.28 15.03
N LYS A 108 3.88 12.52 14.62
CA LYS A 108 4.12 13.64 15.57
C LYS A 108 2.94 13.88 16.51
N ILE A 109 1.71 13.68 16.03
CA ILE A 109 0.50 13.87 16.84
C ILE A 109 0.36 12.80 17.92
N VAL A 110 0.75 11.55 17.62
CA VAL A 110 0.49 10.39 18.51
C VAL A 110 1.73 9.79 19.13
N GLY A 111 2.94 10.16 18.69
CA GLY A 111 4.19 9.46 19.03
C GLY A 111 4.54 9.43 20.51
N GLU A 112 4.08 10.42 21.30
CA GLU A 112 4.29 10.48 22.75
C GLU A 112 3.16 9.80 23.55
N LYS A 113 2.14 9.24 22.85
CA LYS A 113 0.99 8.59 23.47
C LYS A 113 1.07 7.08 23.33
N ASP A 114 0.27 6.40 24.12
CA ASP A 114 -0.07 5.02 23.80
C ASP A 114 -0.91 5.01 22.53
N TYR A 115 -0.41 4.39 21.46
CA TYR A 115 -1.14 4.28 20.21
C TYR A 115 -1.08 2.86 19.66
N PHE A 116 -2.08 2.53 18.84
CA PHE A 116 -2.08 1.34 18.00
C PHE A 116 -2.66 1.65 16.63
N VAL A 117 -2.05 1.11 15.57
CA VAL A 117 -2.48 1.31 14.18
C VAL A 117 -3.08 0.02 13.64
N ILE A 118 -4.26 0.11 13.04
CA ILE A 118 -4.86 -0.95 12.23
C ILE A 118 -5.04 -0.40 10.82
N THR A 119 -4.42 -1.03 9.82
CA THR A 119 -4.49 -0.54 8.45
C THR A 119 -4.75 -1.63 7.43
N THR A 120 -5.50 -1.29 6.39
CA THR A 120 -5.64 -2.10 5.17
C THR A 120 -4.65 -1.70 4.08
N ASN A 121 -3.81 -0.68 4.33
CA ASN A 121 -2.81 -0.22 3.37
C ASN A 121 -1.63 -1.19 3.32
N VAL A 122 -1.12 -1.37 2.10
CA VAL A 122 -0.03 -2.31 1.76
C VAL A 122 1.22 -1.60 1.24
N ASP A 123 1.26 -0.26 1.40
CA ASP A 123 2.29 0.65 0.88
C ASP A 123 3.47 0.89 1.84
N HIS A 124 3.39 0.36 3.06
CA HIS A 124 4.42 0.49 4.09
C HIS A 124 4.68 1.92 4.60
N CYS A 125 3.77 2.84 4.34
CA CYS A 125 3.98 4.24 4.68
C CYS A 125 4.06 4.51 6.19
N PHE A 126 3.34 3.74 7.01
CA PHE A 126 3.46 3.82 8.47
C PHE A 126 4.87 3.46 8.94
N GLN A 127 5.41 2.34 8.46
CA GLN A 127 6.75 1.88 8.83
C GLN A 127 7.82 2.87 8.33
N LYS A 128 7.69 3.39 7.09
CA LYS A 128 8.59 4.41 6.52
C LYS A 128 8.57 5.71 7.32
N ALA A 129 7.44 6.09 7.89
CA ALA A 129 7.32 7.26 8.75
C ALA A 129 7.89 7.05 10.17
N GLY A 130 8.24 5.80 10.54
CA GLY A 130 8.85 5.48 11.83
C GLY A 130 7.85 5.03 12.91
N PHE A 131 6.63 4.65 12.56
CA PHE A 131 5.72 4.01 13.52
C PHE A 131 6.31 2.69 14.03
N ASP A 132 6.16 2.45 15.33
CA ASP A 132 6.62 1.22 15.95
C ASP A 132 5.88 0.00 15.37
N LYS A 133 6.63 -0.95 14.81
CA LYS A 133 6.07 -2.17 14.20
C LYS A 133 5.28 -3.01 15.22
N ALA A 134 5.65 -3.01 16.48
CA ALA A 134 4.92 -3.71 17.55
C ALA A 134 3.54 -3.10 17.84
N ARG A 135 3.29 -1.89 17.34
CA ARG A 135 2.04 -1.14 17.48
C ARG A 135 1.29 -0.98 16.15
N LEU A 136 1.61 -1.81 15.16
CA LEU A 136 1.08 -1.72 13.81
C LEU A 136 0.58 -3.08 13.32
N PHE A 137 -0.71 -3.16 13.01
CA PHE A 137 -1.33 -4.31 12.39
C PHE A 137 -1.83 -3.96 10.97
N TYR A 138 -1.19 -4.52 9.95
CA TYR A 138 -1.57 -4.36 8.55
C TYR A 138 -2.20 -5.64 8.02
N THR A 139 -3.47 -5.55 7.60
CA THR A 139 -4.34 -6.72 7.42
C THR A 139 -4.32 -7.32 6.01
N GLN A 140 -3.68 -6.67 5.04
CA GLN A 140 -3.79 -7.06 3.62
C GLN A 140 -2.45 -7.34 2.93
N GLY A 141 -1.36 -7.48 3.69
CA GLY A 141 -0.02 -7.76 3.18
C GLY A 141 0.81 -6.52 2.88
N ASP A 142 1.83 -6.68 2.05
CA ASP A 142 2.80 -5.62 1.68
C ASP A 142 3.20 -5.75 0.21
N TYR A 143 3.18 -4.65 -0.54
CA TYR A 143 3.72 -4.62 -1.91
C TYR A 143 5.21 -4.98 -1.99
N GLY A 144 5.94 -4.82 -0.91
CA GLY A 144 7.37 -5.11 -0.81
C GLY A 144 7.70 -6.60 -0.61
N LEU A 145 6.69 -7.46 -0.56
CA LEU A 145 6.88 -8.89 -0.35
C LEU A 145 6.33 -9.71 -1.52
N PHE A 146 7.05 -10.77 -1.86
CA PHE A 146 6.54 -11.86 -2.68
C PHE A 146 6.09 -13.04 -1.83
N GLN A 147 5.12 -13.78 -2.34
CA GLN A 147 4.73 -15.10 -1.85
C GLN A 147 4.61 -16.11 -2.99
N CYS A 148 4.69 -17.38 -2.69
CA CYS A 148 4.37 -18.44 -3.66
C CYS A 148 2.90 -18.33 -4.11
N SER A 149 2.63 -18.37 -5.41
CA SER A 149 1.26 -18.31 -5.97
C SER A 149 0.36 -19.48 -5.54
N THR A 150 0.98 -20.57 -5.13
CA THR A 150 0.34 -21.73 -4.48
C THR A 150 1.14 -21.99 -3.21
N PRO A 151 0.79 -21.39 -2.08
CA PRO A 151 1.63 -21.40 -0.88
C PRO A 151 2.08 -22.82 -0.53
N CYS A 152 3.36 -23.10 -0.72
CA CYS A 152 3.98 -24.36 -0.33
C CYS A 152 4.56 -24.29 1.09
N ARG A 153 4.78 -23.08 1.59
CA ARG A 153 5.19 -22.73 2.96
C ARG A 153 4.59 -21.41 3.37
N GLN A 154 4.49 -21.16 4.67
CA GLN A 154 4.15 -19.85 5.25
C GLN A 154 5.42 -18.99 5.30
N GLU A 155 5.82 -18.46 4.14
CA GLU A 155 7.05 -17.69 3.97
C GLU A 155 6.85 -16.63 2.90
N THR A 156 7.30 -15.42 3.19
CA THR A 156 7.35 -14.29 2.28
C THR A 156 8.80 -13.93 1.96
N PHE A 157 9.01 -13.21 0.87
CA PHE A 157 10.36 -12.87 0.36
C PHE A 157 10.40 -11.39 0.01
N ASP A 158 11.43 -10.68 0.48
CA ASP A 158 11.69 -9.30 0.05
C ASP A 158 11.83 -9.22 -1.47
N ASN A 159 11.25 -8.19 -2.07
CA ASN A 159 11.23 -8.05 -3.51
C ASN A 159 11.91 -6.77 -4.04
N GLU A 160 12.45 -5.90 -3.17
CA GLU A 160 12.94 -4.59 -3.59
C GLU A 160 13.99 -4.68 -4.69
N ALA A 161 15.01 -5.51 -4.51
CA ALA A 161 16.12 -5.62 -5.45
C ALA A 161 15.66 -6.05 -6.84
N ILE A 162 14.75 -7.01 -6.92
CA ILE A 162 14.26 -7.52 -8.21
C ILE A 162 13.24 -6.56 -8.85
N ILE A 163 12.38 -5.93 -8.07
CA ILE A 163 11.44 -4.91 -8.55
C ILE A 163 12.19 -3.72 -9.18
N ARG A 164 13.25 -3.25 -8.54
CA ARG A 164 14.09 -2.17 -9.11
C ARG A 164 14.71 -2.58 -10.46
N LYS A 165 15.24 -3.78 -10.57
CA LYS A 165 15.77 -4.32 -11.84
C LYS A 165 14.69 -4.45 -12.91
N MET A 166 13.51 -4.95 -12.56
CA MET A 166 12.37 -5.05 -13.49
C MET A 166 11.98 -3.67 -14.04
N VAL A 167 11.90 -2.65 -13.21
CA VAL A 167 11.55 -1.27 -13.63
C VAL A 167 12.64 -0.68 -14.52
N GLU A 168 13.90 -0.86 -14.17
CA GLU A 168 15.04 -0.31 -14.92
C GLU A 168 15.20 -0.95 -16.30
N GLN A 169 15.01 -2.27 -16.38
CA GLN A 169 15.36 -3.04 -17.59
C GLN A 169 14.17 -3.39 -18.47
N GLN A 170 12.93 -3.09 -18.07
CA GLN A 170 11.78 -3.34 -18.91
C GLN A 170 11.82 -2.53 -20.21
N ARG A 171 11.40 -3.13 -21.31
CA ARG A 171 11.27 -2.50 -22.62
C ARG A 171 9.95 -2.92 -23.26
N ASN A 172 9.26 -2.02 -23.92
CA ASN A 172 8.00 -2.30 -24.63
C ASN A 172 6.96 -2.99 -23.73
N MET A 173 6.80 -2.51 -22.49
CA MET A 173 5.88 -3.08 -21.49
C MET A 173 6.18 -4.57 -21.16
N ARG A 174 7.42 -4.98 -21.19
CA ARG A 174 7.87 -6.34 -20.83
C ARG A 174 9.16 -6.28 -20.03
N ILE A 175 9.27 -7.10 -19.00
CA ILE A 175 10.52 -7.34 -18.31
C ILE A 175 11.33 -8.43 -19.02
N PRO A 176 12.65 -8.50 -18.83
CA PRO A 176 13.44 -9.66 -19.19
C PRO A 176 12.92 -10.93 -18.50
N THR A 177 12.85 -12.05 -19.25
CA THR A 177 12.29 -13.32 -18.75
C THR A 177 13.05 -13.88 -17.54
N GLU A 178 14.35 -13.60 -17.45
CA GLU A 178 15.21 -14.01 -16.32
C GLU A 178 14.85 -13.33 -15.00
N PHE A 179 14.03 -12.28 -15.02
CA PHE A 179 13.54 -11.62 -13.80
C PHE A 179 12.19 -12.14 -13.32
N LEU A 180 11.60 -13.09 -14.03
CA LEU A 180 10.35 -13.70 -13.56
C LEU A 180 10.57 -14.37 -12.20
N PRO A 181 9.80 -14.00 -11.16
CA PRO A 181 10.03 -14.54 -9.83
C PRO A 181 9.42 -15.94 -9.68
N PHE A 182 10.24 -16.88 -9.25
CA PHE A 182 9.83 -18.24 -8.96
C PHE A 182 10.13 -18.59 -7.50
N CYS A 183 9.25 -19.38 -6.91
CA CYS A 183 9.39 -19.84 -5.54
C CYS A 183 10.65 -20.72 -5.40
N PRO A 184 11.59 -20.42 -4.50
CA PRO A 184 12.83 -21.17 -4.34
C PRO A 184 12.61 -22.59 -3.83
N HIS A 185 11.43 -22.87 -3.24
CA HIS A 185 11.12 -24.19 -2.68
C HIS A 185 10.45 -25.14 -3.68
N CYS A 186 9.54 -24.63 -4.51
CA CYS A 186 8.73 -25.49 -5.39
C CYS A 186 8.78 -25.12 -6.88
N GLY A 187 9.50 -24.07 -7.25
CA GLY A 187 9.66 -23.62 -8.64
C GLY A 187 8.39 -23.00 -9.26
N LYS A 188 7.28 -22.87 -8.51
CA LYS A 188 6.08 -22.23 -9.04
C LYS A 188 6.25 -20.71 -9.11
N PRO A 189 5.49 -20.02 -9.99
CA PRO A 189 5.52 -18.56 -10.02
C PRO A 189 5.22 -17.93 -8.65
N MET A 190 5.77 -16.77 -8.39
CA MET A 190 5.44 -15.96 -7.23
C MET A 190 4.42 -14.86 -7.58
N THR A 191 3.79 -14.30 -6.58
CA THR A 191 2.94 -13.12 -6.66
C THR A 191 3.33 -12.11 -5.60
N VAL A 192 2.88 -10.87 -5.74
CA VAL A 192 2.96 -9.91 -4.63
C VAL A 192 2.12 -10.42 -3.46
N ASN A 193 2.61 -10.24 -2.24
CA ASN A 193 1.90 -10.66 -1.02
C ASN A 193 0.73 -9.72 -0.74
N LEU A 194 -0.42 -10.05 -1.28
CA LEU A 194 -1.66 -9.31 -1.11
C LEU A 194 -2.80 -10.25 -0.75
N ARG A 195 -3.61 -9.85 0.22
CA ARG A 195 -4.84 -10.59 0.61
C ARG A 195 -5.96 -10.35 -0.41
N SER A 196 -5.80 -10.89 -1.60
CA SER A 196 -6.81 -10.82 -2.67
C SER A 196 -7.57 -12.12 -2.90
N TYR A 197 -7.07 -13.25 -2.34
CA TYR A 197 -7.63 -14.59 -2.49
C TYR A 197 -7.35 -15.44 -1.24
N ASP A 198 -7.91 -16.65 -1.17
CA ASP A 198 -7.76 -17.62 -0.07
C ASP A 198 -6.33 -18.19 0.12
N ARG A 199 -5.34 -17.64 -0.59
CA ARG A 199 -3.96 -18.11 -0.62
C ARG A 199 -2.98 -17.10 -0.03
N PHE A 200 -3.46 -16.23 0.81
CA PHE A 200 -2.61 -15.24 1.46
C PHE A 200 -1.64 -15.91 2.45
N VAL A 201 -0.37 -15.52 2.38
CA VAL A 201 0.66 -15.92 3.34
C VAL A 201 0.85 -14.78 4.32
N GLU A 202 0.63 -15.05 5.59
CA GLU A 202 0.90 -14.13 6.68
C GLU A 202 2.42 -14.03 6.90
N ASP A 203 2.97 -12.83 6.91
CA ASP A 203 4.38 -12.62 7.17
C ASP A 203 4.67 -12.55 8.68
N GLU A 204 5.94 -12.45 9.06
CA GLU A 204 6.35 -12.37 10.47
C GLU A 204 5.88 -11.07 11.17
N GLY A 205 5.35 -10.12 10.43
CA GLY A 205 4.82 -8.87 10.93
C GLY A 205 3.35 -8.88 11.25
N TRP A 206 2.71 -10.00 11.03
CA TRP A 206 1.26 -10.22 11.20
C TRP A 206 0.82 -10.34 12.65
#